data_5ae1d66872a39c22413c015de42ddb20
#
_entry.id   5ae1d66872a39c22413c015de42ddb20
#
_cell.length_a   1.000
_cell.length_b   1.000
_cell.length_c   1.000
_cell.angle_alpha   90.00
_cell.angle_beta   90.00
_cell.angle_gamma   90.00
#
_symmetry.space_group_name_H-M   'P 1'
#
loop_
_entity.id
_entity.type
_entity.pdbx_description
1 polymer ?
#
loop_
_entity_poly.entity_id
_entity_poly.type
_entity_poly.pdbx_seq_one_letter_code
_entity_poly.pdbx_strand_id
1 'polypeptide(L)'
;MAGVSIMLIVYIHGANATSDSFNYIREHIGGSDLVINYDSRNGFEKNLADMQYQLEQCSKIFFIGHSLGGVYALHLANAMPDQVLGAVTLSTPYGGAEVADVAKYFLPYSRLLKDIGPHSWAMRQANRIDVQHPWCNIVTVKGDSPWVLGHNDGVVTINSQRHHAADMDLVEVEYNHYEVVLNEQVVDIIKERIKKV
;
A
#
# COMPACT_ATOMS: atom_id res chain seq x y z
N MET A 1 -6.29 -12.85 33.06
CA MET A 1 -5.83 -11.48 32.78
C MET A 1 -5.89 -11.31 31.28
N ALA A 2 -6.82 -10.48 30.77
CA ALA A 2 -6.83 -10.15 29.35
C ALA A 2 -5.57 -9.31 29.09
N GLY A 3 -4.61 -9.86 28.34
CA GLY A 3 -3.40 -9.14 27.93
C GLY A 3 -3.83 -7.89 27.15
N VAL A 4 -3.22 -6.75 27.44
CA VAL A 4 -3.40 -5.54 26.64
C VAL A 4 -2.89 -5.90 25.23
N SER A 5 -3.82 -6.10 24.29
CA SER A 5 -3.46 -6.36 22.89
C SER A 5 -2.87 -5.07 22.32
N ILE A 6 -1.56 -5.06 22.13
CA ILE A 6 -0.82 -3.94 21.57
C ILE A 6 -1.12 -3.89 20.06
N MET A 7 -1.35 -2.69 19.52
CA MET A 7 -1.49 -2.49 18.08
C MET A 7 -0.17 -2.84 17.38
N LEU A 8 -0.26 -3.65 16.33
CA LEU A 8 0.84 -4.01 15.45
C LEU A 8 0.80 -3.16 14.17
N ILE A 9 1.86 -2.42 13.91
CA ILE A 9 2.01 -1.69 12.65
C ILE A 9 2.66 -2.62 11.63
N VAL A 10 1.95 -2.89 10.54
CA VAL A 10 2.43 -3.79 9.48
C VAL A 10 2.80 -2.99 8.25
N TYR A 11 4.08 -3.03 7.88
CA TYR A 11 4.62 -2.36 6.70
C TYR A 11 4.72 -3.31 5.52
N ILE A 12 4.21 -2.88 4.34
CA ILE A 12 4.26 -3.66 3.10
C ILE A 12 4.86 -2.79 2.00
N HIS A 13 6.07 -3.12 1.56
CA HIS A 13 6.80 -2.36 0.55
C HIS A 13 6.23 -2.50 -0.86
N GLY A 14 6.67 -1.64 -1.78
CA GLY A 14 6.29 -1.69 -3.19
C GLY A 14 6.99 -2.80 -3.97
N ALA A 15 6.61 -2.95 -5.24
CA ALA A 15 7.25 -3.89 -6.15
C ALA A 15 8.76 -3.60 -6.30
N ASN A 16 9.59 -4.65 -6.30
CA ASN A 16 11.07 -4.57 -6.38
C ASN A 16 11.75 -3.71 -5.30
N ALA A 17 11.03 -3.32 -4.25
CA ALA A 17 11.60 -2.69 -3.08
C ALA A 17 11.96 -3.73 -2.02
N THR A 18 12.51 -3.28 -0.91
CA THR A 18 12.83 -4.08 0.28
C THR A 18 12.24 -3.41 1.51
N SER A 19 12.31 -4.12 2.64
CA SER A 19 11.96 -3.59 3.97
C SER A 19 12.61 -2.24 4.29
N ASP A 20 13.81 -2.00 3.76
CA ASP A 20 14.59 -0.80 4.04
C ASP A 20 13.94 0.49 3.56
N SER A 21 13.03 0.40 2.59
CA SER A 21 12.25 1.56 2.12
C SER A 21 11.45 2.24 3.22
N PHE A 22 11.11 1.53 4.29
CA PHE A 22 10.37 2.07 5.43
C PHE A 22 11.24 2.49 6.63
N ASN A 23 12.56 2.36 6.57
CA ASN A 23 13.43 2.64 7.72
C ASN A 23 13.19 4.04 8.30
N TYR A 24 13.10 5.06 7.46
CA TYR A 24 12.82 6.43 7.89
C TYR A 24 11.48 6.55 8.63
N ILE A 25 10.39 6.02 8.06
CA ILE A 25 9.05 6.08 8.69
C ILE A 25 9.05 5.31 10.01
N ARG A 26 9.61 4.11 10.04
CA ARG A 26 9.67 3.25 11.24
C ARG A 26 10.42 3.91 12.39
N GLU A 27 11.57 4.50 12.12
CA GLU A 27 12.35 5.24 13.11
C GLU A 27 11.58 6.38 13.77
N HIS A 28 10.70 7.05 13.01
CA HIS A 28 9.93 8.20 13.49
C HIS A 28 8.58 7.82 14.10
N ILE A 29 7.99 6.71 13.71
CA ILE A 29 6.71 6.23 14.27
C ILE A 29 6.96 5.48 15.57
N GLY A 30 7.88 4.53 15.58
CA GLY A 30 8.13 3.65 16.72
C GLY A 30 6.97 2.68 16.99
N GLY A 31 7.04 1.97 18.12
CA GLY A 31 6.00 1.03 18.54
C GLY A 31 6.30 -0.42 18.14
N SER A 32 5.30 -1.30 18.27
CA SER A 32 5.40 -2.69 17.83
C SER A 32 5.16 -2.76 16.33
N ASP A 33 6.12 -3.27 15.58
CA ASP A 33 6.03 -3.31 14.13
C ASP A 33 6.46 -4.64 13.51
N LEU A 34 5.96 -4.90 12.31
CA LEU A 34 6.34 -6.00 11.44
C LEU A 34 6.53 -5.47 10.02
N VAL A 35 7.67 -5.75 9.41
CA VAL A 35 7.87 -5.48 7.99
C VAL A 35 7.76 -6.76 7.21
N ILE A 36 6.77 -6.83 6.32
CA ILE A 36 6.59 -7.97 5.43
C ILE A 36 7.55 -7.85 4.26
N ASN A 37 8.48 -8.81 4.18
CA ASN A 37 9.34 -8.97 3.02
C ASN A 37 8.73 -10.00 2.07
N TYR A 38 8.62 -9.64 0.80
CA TYR A 38 8.14 -10.54 -0.24
C TYR A 38 8.90 -10.35 -1.55
N ASP A 39 8.95 -11.38 -2.37
CA ASP A 39 9.50 -11.29 -3.71
C ASP A 39 8.37 -11.09 -4.73
N SER A 40 8.36 -9.93 -5.37
CA SER A 40 7.36 -9.59 -6.40
C SER A 40 7.29 -10.59 -7.56
N ARG A 41 8.35 -11.39 -7.77
CA ARG A 41 8.41 -12.41 -8.83
C ARG A 41 7.59 -13.67 -8.53
N ASN A 42 7.19 -13.88 -7.29
CA ASN A 42 6.41 -15.06 -6.89
C ASN A 42 4.95 -15.03 -7.36
N GLY A 43 4.45 -13.85 -7.77
CA GLY A 43 3.05 -13.61 -8.15
C GLY A 43 2.20 -13.10 -6.98
N PHE A 44 1.11 -12.40 -7.33
CA PHE A 44 0.28 -11.69 -6.35
C PHE A 44 -0.42 -12.64 -5.37
N GLU A 45 -1.12 -13.65 -5.88
CA GLU A 45 -1.91 -14.57 -5.06
C GLU A 45 -1.05 -15.36 -4.07
N LYS A 46 0.13 -15.83 -4.53
CA LYS A 46 1.06 -16.54 -3.65
C LYS A 46 1.56 -15.64 -2.52
N ASN A 47 2.04 -14.44 -2.87
CA ASN A 47 2.50 -13.48 -1.86
C ASN A 47 1.37 -13.10 -0.89
N LEU A 48 0.14 -12.90 -1.38
CA LEU A 48 -1.01 -12.60 -0.54
C LEU A 48 -1.27 -13.74 0.47
N ALA A 49 -1.24 -14.99 0.02
CA ALA A 49 -1.42 -16.15 0.91
C ALA A 49 -0.30 -16.26 1.96
N ASP A 50 0.95 -16.04 1.55
CA ASP A 50 2.10 -16.05 2.45
C ASP A 50 1.99 -14.91 3.50
N MET A 51 1.51 -13.72 3.12
CA MET A 51 1.24 -12.60 4.02
C MET A 51 0.10 -12.89 5.00
N GLN A 52 -1.01 -13.46 4.51
CA GLN A 52 -2.12 -13.89 5.37
C GLN A 52 -1.66 -14.88 6.44
N TYR A 53 -0.87 -15.87 6.06
CA TYR A 53 -0.32 -16.84 7.01
C TYR A 53 0.57 -16.18 8.08
N GLN A 54 1.43 -15.22 7.68
CA GLN A 54 2.27 -14.49 8.64
C GLN A 54 1.45 -13.67 9.65
N LEU A 55 0.25 -13.20 9.26
CA LEU A 55 -0.61 -12.34 10.07
C LEU A 55 -1.72 -13.11 10.79
N GLU A 56 -1.85 -14.43 10.61
CA GLU A 56 -2.97 -15.24 11.10
C GLU A 56 -3.20 -15.10 12.61
N GLN A 57 -2.12 -14.98 13.38
CA GLN A 57 -2.17 -14.87 14.85
C GLN A 57 -2.10 -13.42 15.36
N CYS A 58 -2.04 -12.44 14.44
CA CYS A 58 -1.98 -11.04 14.80
C CYS A 58 -3.38 -10.47 15.03
N SER A 59 -3.48 -9.52 15.94
CA SER A 59 -4.71 -8.77 16.18
C SER A 59 -4.38 -7.29 16.28
N LYS A 60 -5.37 -6.42 16.03
CA LYS A 60 -5.18 -4.96 16.06
C LYS A 60 -4.08 -4.49 15.12
N ILE A 61 -4.22 -4.84 13.84
CA ILE A 61 -3.29 -4.51 12.78
C ILE A 61 -3.60 -3.12 12.23
N PHE A 62 -2.57 -2.30 12.09
CA PHE A 62 -2.61 -1.06 11.31
C PHE A 62 -1.65 -1.19 10.14
N PHE A 63 -2.15 -1.11 8.90
CA PHE A 63 -1.32 -1.24 7.72
C PHE A 63 -0.69 0.08 7.29
N ILE A 64 0.58 0.02 6.88
CA ILE A 64 1.26 1.08 6.13
C ILE A 64 1.81 0.44 4.85
N GLY A 65 1.19 0.75 3.72
CA GLY A 65 1.53 0.16 2.43
C GLY A 65 2.05 1.19 1.43
N HIS A 66 3.14 0.89 0.72
CA HIS A 66 3.64 1.75 -0.35
C HIS A 66 3.41 1.09 -1.71
N SER A 67 2.89 1.86 -2.66
CA SER A 67 2.70 1.39 -4.04
C SER A 67 1.90 0.07 -4.08
N LEU A 68 2.44 -1.01 -4.65
CA LEU A 68 1.81 -2.34 -4.64
C LEU A 68 1.52 -2.85 -3.22
N GLY A 69 2.30 -2.45 -2.22
CA GLY A 69 2.07 -2.81 -0.82
C GLY A 69 0.72 -2.32 -0.30
N GLY A 70 0.21 -1.19 -0.80
CA GLY A 70 -1.13 -0.71 -0.48
C GLY A 70 -2.24 -1.57 -1.09
N VAL A 71 -2.02 -2.15 -2.27
CA VAL A 71 -2.97 -3.10 -2.88
C VAL A 71 -3.03 -4.39 -2.05
N TYR A 72 -1.88 -4.91 -1.61
CA TYR A 72 -1.86 -6.05 -0.67
C TYR A 72 -2.58 -5.73 0.63
N ALA A 73 -2.33 -4.56 1.23
CA ALA A 73 -2.98 -4.13 2.46
C ALA A 73 -4.52 -4.14 2.33
N LEU A 74 -5.06 -3.68 1.20
CA LEU A 74 -6.50 -3.67 0.94
C LEU A 74 -7.07 -5.10 0.86
N HIS A 75 -6.40 -6.02 0.18
CA HIS A 75 -6.80 -7.42 0.12
C HIS A 75 -6.73 -8.11 1.49
N LEU A 76 -5.67 -7.84 2.27
CA LEU A 76 -5.49 -8.38 3.61
C LEU A 76 -6.58 -7.87 4.56
N ALA A 77 -6.91 -6.57 4.52
CA ALA A 77 -7.97 -6.00 5.32
C ALA A 77 -9.34 -6.62 5.01
N ASN A 78 -9.63 -6.88 3.74
CA ASN A 78 -10.85 -7.56 3.34
C ASN A 78 -10.89 -9.04 3.78
N ALA A 79 -9.74 -9.71 3.80
CA ALA A 79 -9.64 -11.11 4.20
C ALA A 79 -9.66 -11.32 5.73
N MET A 80 -9.27 -10.30 6.50
CA MET A 80 -9.11 -10.36 7.96
C MET A 80 -9.75 -9.14 8.64
N PRO A 81 -11.05 -8.83 8.39
CA PRO A 81 -11.64 -7.56 8.82
C PRO A 81 -11.61 -7.37 10.34
N ASP A 82 -11.81 -8.43 11.12
CA ASP A 82 -11.85 -8.35 12.59
C ASP A 82 -10.47 -8.06 13.23
N GLN A 83 -9.38 -8.21 12.46
CA GLN A 83 -8.02 -8.00 12.94
C GLN A 83 -7.49 -6.59 12.61
N VAL A 84 -8.13 -5.89 11.66
CA VAL A 84 -7.63 -4.62 11.11
C VAL A 84 -8.28 -3.43 11.80
N LEU A 85 -7.48 -2.46 12.19
CA LEU A 85 -7.93 -1.19 12.79
C LEU A 85 -8.01 -0.07 11.75
N GLY A 86 -7.17 -0.10 10.74
CA GLY A 86 -7.09 0.92 9.71
C GLY A 86 -5.83 0.82 8.87
N ALA A 87 -5.67 1.75 7.94
CA ALA A 87 -4.48 1.82 7.11
C ALA A 87 -4.13 3.23 6.65
N VAL A 88 -2.84 3.42 6.37
CA VAL A 88 -2.34 4.50 5.52
C VAL A 88 -1.59 3.88 4.35
N THR A 89 -1.94 4.29 3.14
CA THR A 89 -1.25 3.84 1.93
C THR A 89 -0.62 5.02 1.21
N LEU A 90 0.52 4.78 0.58
CA LEU A 90 1.37 5.80 -0.01
C LEU A 90 1.50 5.51 -1.50
N SER A 91 1.14 6.47 -2.36
CA SER A 91 1.28 6.34 -3.82
C SER A 91 0.68 5.05 -4.40
N THR A 92 -0.41 4.56 -3.81
CA THR A 92 -0.96 3.25 -4.17
C THR A 92 -1.82 3.33 -5.43
N PRO A 93 -1.55 2.50 -6.46
CA PRO A 93 -2.26 2.52 -7.74
C PRO A 93 -3.57 1.71 -7.67
N TYR A 94 -4.60 2.22 -7.04
CA TYR A 94 -5.89 1.53 -6.93
C TYR A 94 -6.68 1.45 -8.24
N GLY A 95 -6.39 2.31 -9.22
CA GLY A 95 -7.10 2.37 -10.51
C GLY A 95 -6.83 1.22 -11.48
N GLY A 96 -5.90 0.36 -11.18
CA GLY A 96 -5.67 -0.90 -11.89
C GLY A 96 -5.14 -0.80 -13.33
N ALA A 97 -5.81 -0.07 -14.21
CA ALA A 97 -5.50 -0.04 -15.64
C ALA A 97 -4.09 0.50 -15.96
N GLU A 98 -3.64 1.48 -15.21
CA GLU A 98 -2.39 2.20 -15.47
C GLU A 98 -1.20 1.49 -14.82
N VAL A 99 -1.45 0.69 -13.78
CA VAL A 99 -0.41 -0.10 -13.11
C VAL A 99 0.30 -1.06 -14.07
N ALA A 100 -0.42 -1.69 -14.98
CA ALA A 100 0.17 -2.62 -15.92
C ALA A 100 1.08 -1.93 -16.94
N ASP A 101 0.71 -0.73 -17.36
CA ASP A 101 1.50 0.03 -18.34
C ASP A 101 2.76 0.63 -17.69
N VAL A 102 2.67 1.10 -16.45
CA VAL A 102 3.82 1.55 -15.66
C VAL A 102 4.73 0.37 -15.31
N ALA A 103 4.14 -0.71 -14.88
CA ALA A 103 4.89 -1.90 -14.47
C ALA A 103 5.66 -2.57 -15.63
N LYS A 104 5.24 -2.45 -16.90
CA LYS A 104 6.01 -2.93 -18.07
C LYS A 104 7.43 -2.34 -18.13
N TYR A 105 7.59 -1.09 -17.74
CA TYR A 105 8.90 -0.42 -17.79
C TYR A 105 9.83 -0.82 -16.65
N PHE A 106 9.26 -1.13 -15.48
CA PHE A 106 10.05 -1.50 -14.30
C PHE A 106 10.23 -3.01 -14.14
N LEU A 107 9.39 -3.83 -14.78
CA LEU A 107 9.33 -5.28 -14.58
C LEU A 107 9.04 -6.07 -15.88
N PRO A 108 9.80 -5.91 -16.96
CA PRO A 108 9.46 -6.47 -18.28
C PRO A 108 9.34 -7.99 -18.33
N TYR A 109 9.81 -8.72 -17.31
CA TYR A 109 9.79 -10.20 -17.26
C TYR A 109 9.06 -10.76 -16.04
N SER A 110 8.36 -9.94 -15.26
CA SER A 110 7.75 -10.35 -14.00
C SER A 110 6.36 -10.97 -14.20
N ARG A 111 6.10 -12.12 -13.57
CA ARG A 111 4.76 -12.69 -13.40
C ARG A 111 3.79 -11.68 -12.78
N LEU A 112 4.29 -10.88 -11.85
CA LEU A 112 3.55 -9.84 -11.17
C LEU A 112 2.79 -8.91 -12.12
N LEU A 113 3.36 -8.56 -13.29
CA LEU A 113 2.71 -7.71 -14.29
C LEU A 113 1.45 -8.34 -14.88
N LYS A 114 1.49 -9.64 -15.09
CA LYS A 114 0.31 -10.39 -15.55
C LYS A 114 -0.75 -10.44 -14.46
N ASP A 115 -0.32 -10.50 -13.20
CA ASP A 115 -1.20 -10.67 -12.05
C ASP A 115 -1.85 -9.37 -11.60
N ILE A 116 -1.22 -8.20 -11.84
CA ILE A 116 -1.76 -6.88 -11.50
C ILE A 116 -2.22 -6.04 -12.71
N GLY A 117 -2.23 -6.64 -13.88
CA GLY A 117 -2.81 -6.00 -15.08
C GLY A 117 -4.28 -5.63 -14.88
N PRO A 118 -4.84 -4.70 -15.69
CA PRO A 118 -6.19 -4.12 -15.48
C PRO A 118 -7.29 -5.16 -15.39
N HIS A 119 -7.10 -6.31 -16.04
CA HIS A 119 -8.04 -7.41 -16.05
C HIS A 119 -7.60 -8.59 -15.18
N SER A 120 -6.55 -8.43 -14.37
CA SER A 120 -6.10 -9.46 -13.45
C SER A 120 -7.12 -9.72 -12.34
N TRP A 121 -6.99 -10.88 -11.71
CA TRP A 121 -7.81 -11.22 -10.56
C TRP A 121 -7.61 -10.20 -9.43
N ALA A 122 -6.36 -9.88 -9.09
CA ALA A 122 -6.01 -8.98 -8.00
C ALA A 122 -6.70 -7.62 -8.13
N MET A 123 -6.61 -6.98 -9.30
CA MET A 123 -7.20 -5.66 -9.51
C MET A 123 -8.72 -5.69 -9.59
N ARG A 124 -9.31 -6.73 -10.24
CA ARG A 124 -10.77 -6.89 -10.24
C ARG A 124 -11.35 -7.11 -8.86
N GLN A 125 -10.64 -7.82 -7.99
CA GLN A 125 -11.09 -7.99 -6.60
C GLN A 125 -10.88 -6.68 -5.81
N ALA A 126 -9.71 -6.03 -5.91
CA ALA A 126 -9.45 -4.73 -5.26
C ALA A 126 -10.58 -3.71 -5.55
N ASN A 127 -11.02 -3.64 -6.83
CA ASN A 127 -12.09 -2.72 -7.25
C ASN A 127 -13.50 -3.10 -6.75
N ARG A 128 -13.66 -4.26 -6.09
CA ARG A 128 -14.94 -4.71 -5.49
C ARG A 128 -14.92 -4.69 -3.97
N ILE A 129 -13.78 -4.39 -3.37
CA ILE A 129 -13.64 -4.33 -1.92
C ILE A 129 -14.25 -3.03 -1.42
N ASP A 130 -15.28 -3.14 -0.58
CA ASP A 130 -15.78 -2.02 0.21
C ASP A 130 -14.81 -1.79 1.38
N VAL A 131 -14.31 -0.58 1.52
CA VAL A 131 -13.36 -0.23 2.58
C VAL A 131 -14.11 -0.09 3.90
N GLN A 132 -13.95 -1.08 4.78
CA GLN A 132 -14.69 -1.18 6.04
C GLN A 132 -14.03 -0.42 7.21
N HIS A 133 -12.76 -0.04 7.06
CA HIS A 133 -11.93 0.53 8.14
C HIS A 133 -11.50 1.96 7.81
N PRO A 134 -11.13 2.77 8.82
CA PRO A 134 -10.46 4.05 8.59
C PRO A 134 -9.27 3.87 7.65
N TRP A 135 -9.35 4.47 6.47
CA TRP A 135 -8.34 4.32 5.42
C TRP A 135 -7.93 5.69 4.88
N CYS A 136 -6.64 5.93 4.82
CA CYS A 136 -6.10 7.13 4.20
C CYS A 136 -5.13 6.75 3.09
N ASN A 137 -5.36 7.27 1.89
CA ASN A 137 -4.38 7.16 0.81
C ASN A 137 -3.66 8.51 0.63
N ILE A 138 -2.35 8.53 0.82
CA ILE A 138 -1.48 9.66 0.54
C ILE A 138 -1.16 9.64 -0.95
N VAL A 139 -1.71 10.63 -1.67
CA VAL A 139 -1.58 10.80 -3.10
C VAL A 139 -0.37 11.69 -3.38
N THR A 140 0.60 11.17 -4.10
CA THR A 140 1.78 11.91 -4.56
C THR A 140 1.51 12.60 -5.88
N VAL A 141 1.73 13.92 -5.94
CA VAL A 141 1.36 14.72 -7.12
C VAL A 141 2.55 15.32 -7.86
N LYS A 142 3.78 15.12 -7.36
CA LYS A 142 4.99 15.62 -7.98
C LYS A 142 5.71 14.52 -8.75
N GLY A 143 5.79 14.71 -10.04
CA GLY A 143 6.49 13.82 -10.97
C GLY A 143 6.02 14.13 -12.37
N ASP A 144 6.82 13.81 -13.35
CA ASP A 144 6.48 14.01 -14.74
C ASP A 144 7.27 13.01 -15.59
N SER A 145 6.89 11.75 -15.45
CA SER A 145 7.47 10.70 -16.30
C SER A 145 6.82 10.76 -17.68
N PRO A 146 7.56 11.01 -18.75
CA PRO A 146 7.02 11.04 -20.11
C PRO A 146 6.52 9.67 -20.60
N TRP A 147 6.84 8.61 -19.84
CA TRP A 147 6.42 7.24 -20.14
C TRP A 147 5.09 6.87 -19.51
N VAL A 148 4.56 7.71 -18.63
CA VAL A 148 3.27 7.52 -17.96
C VAL A 148 2.27 8.53 -18.53
N LEU A 149 1.22 8.06 -19.17
CA LEU A 149 0.22 8.95 -19.78
C LEU A 149 -0.62 9.65 -18.70
N GLY A 150 -0.65 10.99 -18.73
CA GLY A 150 -1.36 11.82 -17.77
C GLY A 150 -0.50 12.30 -16.60
N HIS A 151 -1.09 13.09 -15.73
CA HIS A 151 -0.42 13.60 -14.52
C HIS A 151 -0.05 12.43 -13.60
N ASN A 152 1.23 12.36 -13.22
CA ASN A 152 1.79 11.23 -12.50
C ASN A 152 2.86 11.66 -11.50
N ASP A 153 3.19 10.76 -10.58
CA ASP A 153 4.23 10.96 -9.56
C ASP A 153 5.63 10.44 -9.98
N GLY A 154 5.79 10.18 -11.27
CA GLY A 154 6.98 9.56 -11.87
C GLY A 154 6.80 8.05 -12.14
N VAL A 155 5.82 7.40 -11.51
CA VAL A 155 5.55 5.95 -11.62
C VAL A 155 4.07 5.64 -11.82
N VAL A 156 3.20 6.28 -11.06
CA VAL A 156 1.75 6.02 -11.01
C VAL A 156 0.99 7.30 -11.35
N THR A 157 -0.09 7.19 -12.11
CA THR A 157 -0.93 8.36 -12.38
C THR A 157 -1.69 8.79 -11.13
N ILE A 158 -1.95 10.09 -11.00
CA ILE A 158 -2.74 10.66 -9.91
C ILE A 158 -4.17 10.09 -9.93
N ASN A 159 -4.74 9.88 -11.12
CA ASN A 159 -6.06 9.28 -11.27
C ASN A 159 -6.12 7.86 -10.71
N SER A 160 -5.09 7.05 -10.96
CA SER A 160 -5.02 5.71 -10.40
C SER A 160 -4.94 5.72 -8.87
N GLN A 161 -4.17 6.63 -8.31
CA GLN A 161 -4.08 6.79 -6.86
C GLN A 161 -5.42 7.24 -6.22
N ARG A 162 -6.24 7.99 -6.94
CA ARG A 162 -7.55 8.53 -6.48
C ARG A 162 -8.73 7.59 -6.73
N HIS A 163 -8.51 6.39 -7.24
CA HIS A 163 -9.61 5.52 -7.70
C HIS A 163 -10.67 5.23 -6.62
N HIS A 164 -10.26 5.03 -5.38
CA HIS A 164 -11.15 4.82 -4.22
C HIS A 164 -11.46 6.11 -3.43
N ALA A 165 -11.51 7.26 -4.11
CA ALA A 165 -11.77 8.56 -3.46
C ALA A 165 -13.12 8.65 -2.70
N ALA A 166 -14.08 7.80 -3.04
CA ALA A 166 -15.38 7.76 -2.35
C ALA A 166 -15.30 7.01 -1.00
N ASP A 167 -14.33 6.11 -0.84
CA ASP A 167 -14.27 5.15 0.27
C ASP A 167 -13.07 5.39 1.18
N MET A 168 -12.13 6.24 0.77
CA MET A 168 -10.88 6.51 1.49
C MET A 168 -10.67 8.02 1.66
N ASP A 169 -10.10 8.42 2.80
CA ASP A 169 -9.58 9.78 2.93
C ASP A 169 -8.38 9.97 2.00
N LEU A 170 -8.38 11.02 1.19
CA LEU A 170 -7.26 11.37 0.34
C LEU A 170 -6.49 12.56 0.91
N VAL A 171 -5.18 12.44 0.98
CA VAL A 171 -4.26 13.52 1.34
C VAL A 171 -3.23 13.69 0.24
N GLU A 172 -3.20 14.83 -0.41
CA GLU A 172 -2.23 15.11 -1.46
C GLU A 172 -0.95 15.71 -0.89
N VAL A 173 0.19 15.25 -1.41
CA VAL A 173 1.52 15.72 -1.02
C VAL A 173 2.38 15.98 -2.25
N GLU A 174 3.19 17.05 -2.18
CA GLU A 174 4.08 17.52 -3.25
C GLU A 174 5.40 16.71 -3.30
N TYR A 175 5.28 15.38 -3.33
CA TYR A 175 6.41 14.44 -3.45
C TYR A 175 6.21 13.51 -4.63
N ASN A 176 7.32 12.93 -5.11
CA ASN A 176 7.29 11.87 -6.10
C ASN A 176 7.09 10.50 -5.43
N HIS A 177 6.97 9.46 -6.26
CA HIS A 177 6.71 8.08 -5.86
C HIS A 177 7.68 7.52 -4.82
N TYR A 178 8.93 7.98 -4.80
CA TYR A 178 9.99 7.49 -3.91
C TYR A 178 10.27 8.41 -2.73
N GLU A 179 10.09 9.73 -2.90
CA GLU A 179 10.31 10.69 -1.83
C GLU A 179 9.29 10.55 -0.69
N VAL A 180 8.11 10.06 -0.99
CA VAL A 180 6.98 9.93 -0.04
C VAL A 180 7.33 9.11 1.20
N VAL A 181 8.20 8.11 1.09
CA VAL A 181 8.60 7.27 2.23
C VAL A 181 9.75 7.85 3.08
N LEU A 182 10.26 9.03 2.70
CA LEU A 182 11.42 9.68 3.33
C LEU A 182 11.07 11.06 3.91
N ASN A 183 9.80 11.34 4.18
CA ASN A 183 9.38 12.71 4.48
C ASN A 183 8.65 12.85 5.83
N GLU A 184 8.99 13.90 6.57
CA GLU A 184 8.44 14.22 7.89
C GLU A 184 6.93 14.52 7.83
N GLN A 185 6.46 15.25 6.83
CA GLN A 185 5.03 15.52 6.64
C GLN A 185 4.22 14.22 6.53
N VAL A 186 4.75 13.25 5.81
CA VAL A 186 4.11 11.93 5.65
C VAL A 186 4.09 11.17 6.99
N VAL A 187 5.16 11.23 7.76
CA VAL A 187 5.23 10.66 9.10
C VAL A 187 4.16 11.27 10.01
N ASP A 188 3.99 12.58 9.97
CA ASP A 188 3.00 13.29 10.80
C ASP A 188 1.56 12.89 10.43
N ILE A 189 1.26 12.79 9.12
CA ILE A 189 -0.04 12.28 8.66
C ILE A 189 -0.29 10.86 9.18
N ILE A 190 0.70 9.97 9.08
CA ILE A 190 0.58 8.60 9.58
C ILE A 190 0.31 8.59 11.10
N LYS A 191 1.06 9.36 11.88
CA LYS A 191 0.85 9.48 13.33
C LYS A 191 -0.55 9.96 13.71
N GLU A 192 -1.09 10.92 12.96
CA GLU A 192 -2.46 11.39 13.16
C GLU A 192 -3.50 10.29 12.90
N ARG A 193 -3.28 9.45 11.88
CA ARG A 193 -4.21 8.36 11.55
C ARG A 193 -4.13 7.23 12.57
N ILE A 194 -2.95 6.89 13.04
CA ILE A 194 -2.74 5.91 14.10
C ILE A 194 -3.45 6.31 15.40
N LYS A 195 -3.47 7.60 15.75
CA LYS A 195 -4.13 8.09 16.98
C LYS A 195 -5.66 8.02 16.95
N LYS A 196 -6.26 7.80 15.79
CA LYS A 196 -7.73 7.79 15.60
C LYS A 196 -8.34 6.40 15.71
N VAL A 197 -7.53 5.35 15.86
CA VAL A 197 -7.95 3.94 15.90
C VAL A 197 -7.67 3.21 17.22
#